data_1888f2eab8f9f7fc557140b3bf231997
#
_entry.id   1888f2eab8f9f7fc557140b3bf231997
#
_cell.length_a   1.000
_cell.length_b   1.000
_cell.length_c   1.000
_cell.angle_alpha   90.00
_cell.angle_beta   90.00
_cell.angle_gamma   90.00
#
_symmetry.space_group_name_H-M   'P 1'
#
loop_
_entity.id
_entity.type
_entity.pdbx_description
1 polymer ?
#
loop_
_entity_poly.entity_id
_entity_poly.type
_entity_poly.pdbx_seq_one_letter_code
_entity_poly.pdbx_strand_id
1 'polypeptide(L)'
;KRQAVYRLQGVKISDKHIEVIVRQMLRRVVITDPGDTKFITGEQVERSEMLDENEKALAENKRPATYDNLLLGITKASLSTDSFISAASFQETTRVLTEAAIMGKRDELRGLKENVIVGRLIPAGTGLAYHRARHDRDAFKYDNEIETSEAYVGNENIVSDVPAIPEAEVTGESKSYHN
;
A
#
# COMPACT_ATOMS: atom_id res chain seq x y z
N LYS A 1 -7.26 -33.37 -2.42
CA LYS A 1 -6.08 -34.28 -2.50
C LYS A 1 -5.14 -34.16 -1.28
N ARG A 2 -4.73 -32.98 -0.82
CA ARG A 2 -3.81 -32.82 0.35
C ARG A 2 -4.38 -33.40 1.64
N GLN A 3 -5.65 -33.18 1.94
CA GLN A 3 -6.30 -33.77 3.11
C GLN A 3 -6.35 -35.29 3.08
N ALA A 4 -6.49 -35.89 1.90
CA ALA A 4 -6.43 -37.34 1.78
C ALA A 4 -5.09 -37.90 2.26
N VAL A 5 -3.99 -37.22 1.99
CA VAL A 5 -2.65 -37.62 2.45
C VAL A 5 -2.55 -37.56 3.98
N TYR A 6 -3.03 -36.47 4.61
CA TYR A 6 -3.04 -36.35 6.07
C TYR A 6 -3.91 -37.40 6.74
N ARG A 7 -5.09 -37.69 6.18
CA ARG A 7 -6.00 -38.72 6.68
C ARG A 7 -5.40 -40.13 6.60
N LEU A 8 -4.68 -40.41 5.50
CA LEU A 8 -3.96 -41.69 5.36
C LEU A 8 -2.85 -41.86 6.40
N GLN A 9 -2.26 -40.77 6.88
CA GLN A 9 -1.25 -40.76 7.93
C GLN A 9 -1.85 -40.70 9.34
N GLY A 10 -3.18 -40.78 9.49
CA GLY A 10 -3.87 -40.69 10.77
C GLY A 10 -3.93 -39.30 11.39
N VAL A 11 -3.50 -38.26 10.66
CA VAL A 11 -3.49 -36.88 11.15
C VAL A 11 -4.81 -36.19 10.80
N LYS A 12 -5.53 -35.71 11.82
CA LYS A 12 -6.78 -34.96 11.64
C LYS A 12 -6.48 -33.46 11.65
N ILE A 13 -6.45 -32.82 10.48
CA ILE A 13 -6.32 -31.38 10.32
C ILE A 13 -7.65 -30.82 9.84
N SER A 14 -8.10 -29.72 10.45
CA SER A 14 -9.32 -29.02 9.99
C SER A 14 -9.08 -28.39 8.61
N ASP A 15 -10.08 -28.47 7.74
CA ASP A 15 -10.06 -27.87 6.39
C ASP A 15 -9.81 -26.37 6.45
N LYS A 16 -10.23 -25.69 7.50
CA LYS A 16 -10.07 -24.24 7.69
C LYS A 16 -8.62 -23.79 7.59
N HIS A 17 -7.66 -24.57 8.09
CA HIS A 17 -6.24 -24.23 8.00
C HIS A 17 -5.73 -24.23 6.56
N ILE A 18 -6.22 -25.16 5.74
CA ILE A 18 -5.87 -25.25 4.32
C ILE A 18 -6.57 -24.13 3.53
N GLU A 19 -7.82 -23.87 3.83
CA GLU A 19 -8.64 -22.84 3.18
C GLU A 19 -8.06 -21.44 3.37
N VAL A 20 -7.58 -21.10 4.57
CA VAL A 20 -6.91 -19.83 4.85
C VAL A 20 -5.67 -19.64 3.96
N ILE A 21 -4.84 -20.68 3.83
CA ILE A 21 -3.64 -20.65 2.97
C ILE A 21 -4.03 -20.46 1.51
N VAL A 22 -5.00 -21.24 1.02
CA VAL A 22 -5.46 -21.15 -0.38
C VAL A 22 -6.06 -19.77 -0.67
N ARG A 23 -6.81 -19.19 0.27
CA ARG A 23 -7.35 -17.83 0.15
C ARG A 23 -6.24 -16.80 -0.03
N GLN A 24 -5.14 -16.91 0.70
CA GLN A 24 -3.99 -16.01 0.53
C GLN A 24 -3.28 -16.22 -0.82
N MET A 25 -3.24 -17.44 -1.33
CA MET A 25 -2.67 -17.74 -2.65
C MET A 25 -3.53 -17.20 -3.81
N LEU A 26 -4.82 -16.95 -3.58
CA LEU A 26 -5.80 -16.39 -4.54
C LEU A 26 -6.08 -14.90 -4.31
N ARG A 27 -5.24 -14.21 -3.56
CA ARG A 27 -5.44 -12.81 -3.21
C ARG A 27 -5.28 -11.87 -4.41
N ARG A 28 -4.46 -12.25 -5.39
CA ARG A 28 -4.23 -11.45 -6.61
C ARG A 28 -5.09 -11.91 -7.77
N VAL A 29 -5.42 -10.95 -8.62
CA VAL A 29 -6.19 -11.12 -9.84
C VAL A 29 -5.42 -10.53 -11.02
N VAL A 30 -5.74 -11.02 -12.22
CA VAL A 30 -5.22 -10.45 -13.48
C VAL A 30 -6.38 -9.73 -14.17
N ILE A 31 -6.15 -8.51 -14.58
CA ILE A 31 -7.14 -7.71 -15.31
C ILE A 31 -7.25 -8.24 -16.74
N THR A 32 -8.45 -8.67 -17.13
CA THR A 32 -8.73 -9.16 -18.48
C THR A 32 -9.17 -8.02 -19.39
N ASP A 33 -10.12 -7.20 -18.93
CA ASP A 33 -10.58 -5.99 -19.62
C ASP A 33 -10.62 -4.84 -18.58
N PRO A 34 -9.85 -3.77 -18.77
CA PRO A 34 -9.80 -2.66 -17.83
C PRO A 34 -11.08 -1.79 -17.81
N GLY A 35 -11.95 -1.89 -18.81
CA GLY A 35 -13.10 -0.98 -18.93
C GLY A 35 -12.65 0.49 -18.91
N ASP A 36 -13.31 1.32 -18.10
CA ASP A 36 -13.01 2.74 -17.92
C ASP A 36 -12.22 3.02 -16.63
N THR A 37 -11.56 1.99 -16.06
CA THR A 37 -10.75 2.10 -14.85
C THR A 37 -9.29 2.44 -15.17
N LYS A 38 -8.49 2.76 -14.14
CA LYS A 38 -7.06 3.08 -14.27
C LYS A 38 -6.15 1.89 -14.63
N PHE A 39 -6.68 0.67 -14.63
CA PHE A 39 -5.88 -0.54 -14.81
C PHE A 39 -5.49 -0.78 -16.26
N ILE A 40 -4.47 -1.62 -16.44
CA ILE A 40 -3.97 -2.06 -17.75
C ILE A 40 -4.29 -3.55 -17.94
N THR A 41 -4.61 -3.94 -19.17
CA THR A 41 -4.85 -5.35 -19.52
C THR A 41 -3.63 -6.21 -19.19
N GLY A 42 -3.84 -7.32 -18.46
CA GLY A 42 -2.78 -8.22 -18.02
C GLY A 42 -2.07 -7.79 -16.72
N GLU A 43 -2.43 -6.67 -16.14
CA GLU A 43 -1.89 -6.23 -14.86
C GLU A 43 -2.33 -7.14 -13.71
N GLN A 44 -1.40 -7.39 -12.76
CA GLN A 44 -1.65 -8.18 -11.56
C GLN A 44 -1.88 -7.27 -10.36
N VAL A 45 -3.12 -7.15 -9.95
CA VAL A 45 -3.57 -6.26 -8.86
C VAL A 45 -4.07 -7.07 -7.68
N GLU A 46 -4.14 -6.44 -6.51
CA GLU A 46 -4.82 -7.01 -5.37
C GLU A 46 -6.34 -6.96 -5.57
N ARG A 47 -7.02 -8.05 -5.21
CA ARG A 47 -8.47 -8.16 -5.39
C ARG A 47 -9.25 -7.06 -4.66
N SER A 48 -8.79 -6.63 -3.47
CA SER A 48 -9.41 -5.54 -2.71
C SER A 48 -9.33 -4.23 -3.49
N GLU A 49 -8.15 -3.85 -3.96
CA GLU A 49 -7.96 -2.63 -4.74
C GLU A 49 -8.82 -2.59 -6.01
N MET A 50 -8.87 -3.73 -6.72
CA MET A 50 -9.70 -3.84 -7.91
C MET A 50 -11.20 -3.67 -7.60
N LEU A 51 -11.69 -4.24 -6.49
CA LEU A 51 -13.09 -4.08 -6.08
C LEU A 51 -13.40 -2.63 -5.70
N ASP A 52 -12.52 -1.96 -4.96
CA ASP A 52 -12.67 -0.56 -4.57
C ASP A 52 -12.72 0.38 -5.80
N GLU A 53 -11.86 0.13 -6.81
CA GLU A 53 -11.90 0.91 -8.06
C GLU A 53 -13.15 0.61 -8.91
N ASN A 54 -13.59 -0.65 -8.94
CA ASN A 54 -14.84 -0.99 -9.63
C ASN A 54 -16.06 -0.35 -8.95
N GLU A 55 -16.07 -0.26 -7.62
CA GLU A 55 -17.13 0.42 -6.88
C GLU A 55 -17.17 1.91 -7.22
N LYS A 56 -16.02 2.59 -7.31
CA LYS A 56 -15.91 3.98 -7.76
C LYS A 56 -16.39 4.15 -9.20
N ALA A 57 -15.96 3.27 -10.11
CA ALA A 57 -16.36 3.31 -11.50
C ALA A 57 -17.90 3.16 -11.66
N LEU A 58 -18.51 2.26 -10.89
CA LEU A 58 -19.95 2.08 -10.88
C LEU A 58 -20.69 3.30 -10.32
N ALA A 59 -20.16 3.95 -9.27
CA ALA A 59 -20.74 5.19 -8.73
C ALA A 59 -20.71 6.33 -9.75
N GLU A 60 -19.71 6.35 -10.64
CA GLU A 60 -19.58 7.31 -11.76
C GLU A 60 -20.31 6.88 -13.05
N ASN A 61 -21.08 5.77 -13.03
CA ASN A 61 -21.71 5.17 -14.20
C ASN A 61 -20.73 4.79 -15.33
N LYS A 62 -19.50 4.42 -14.99
CA LYS A 62 -18.46 3.92 -15.89
C LYS A 62 -18.48 2.39 -15.96
N ARG A 63 -17.83 1.83 -16.97
CA ARG A 63 -17.69 0.36 -17.12
C ARG A 63 -16.66 -0.17 -16.13
N PRO A 64 -17.02 -1.15 -15.27
CA PRO A 64 -16.09 -1.77 -14.35
C PRO A 64 -15.08 -2.66 -15.08
N ALA A 65 -13.91 -2.89 -14.47
CA ALA A 65 -12.91 -3.82 -14.94
C ALA A 65 -13.36 -5.28 -14.71
N THR A 66 -13.05 -6.16 -15.67
CA THR A 66 -13.19 -7.60 -15.53
C THR A 66 -11.86 -8.27 -15.22
N TYR A 67 -11.88 -9.36 -14.49
CA TYR A 67 -10.68 -10.00 -13.96
C TYR A 67 -10.79 -11.52 -13.91
N ASP A 68 -9.62 -12.18 -13.94
CA ASP A 68 -9.48 -13.60 -13.68
C ASP A 68 -8.68 -13.84 -12.39
N ASN A 69 -9.06 -14.87 -11.62
CA ASN A 69 -8.35 -15.21 -10.39
C ASN A 69 -6.98 -15.80 -10.70
N LEU A 70 -5.93 -15.24 -10.11
CA LEU A 70 -4.55 -15.72 -10.25
C LEU A 70 -4.15 -16.56 -9.04
N LEU A 71 -3.82 -17.85 -9.29
CA LEU A 71 -3.29 -18.73 -8.27
C LEU A 71 -1.76 -18.58 -8.20
N LEU A 72 -1.26 -17.99 -7.12
CA LEU A 72 0.18 -17.89 -6.87
C LEU A 72 0.68 -19.01 -5.96
N GLY A 73 1.91 -19.46 -6.16
CA GLY A 73 2.60 -20.31 -5.19
C GLY A 73 2.81 -19.58 -3.85
N ILE A 74 2.94 -20.32 -2.75
CA ILE A 74 3.04 -19.77 -1.39
C ILE A 74 4.14 -18.70 -1.29
N THR A 75 5.34 -18.98 -1.80
CA THR A 75 6.47 -18.05 -1.76
C THR A 75 6.16 -16.77 -2.53
N LYS A 76 5.65 -16.90 -3.77
CA LYS A 76 5.32 -15.75 -4.62
C LYS A 76 4.18 -14.93 -4.02
N ALA A 77 3.16 -15.58 -3.46
CA ALA A 77 2.07 -14.89 -2.77
C ALA A 77 2.55 -14.10 -1.55
N SER A 78 3.52 -14.63 -0.80
CA SER A 78 4.08 -13.97 0.38
C SER A 78 4.99 -12.78 0.03
N LEU A 79 5.69 -12.82 -1.11
CA LEU A 79 6.56 -11.73 -1.57
C LEU A 79 5.80 -10.65 -2.36
N SER A 80 4.64 -11.00 -2.93
CA SER A 80 3.81 -10.08 -3.73
C SER A 80 2.80 -9.31 -2.89
N THR A 81 3.02 -9.13 -1.59
CA THR A 81 2.17 -8.34 -0.71
C THR A 81 2.48 -6.85 -0.87
N ASP A 82 1.49 -5.98 -0.63
CA ASP A 82 1.67 -4.53 -0.71
C ASP A 82 2.58 -4.02 0.42
N SER A 83 2.57 -4.68 1.58
CA SER A 83 3.48 -4.39 2.68
C SER A 83 4.88 -4.92 2.39
N PHE A 84 5.82 -4.00 2.13
CA PHE A 84 7.24 -4.36 1.97
C PHE A 84 7.88 -4.82 3.28
N ILE A 85 7.40 -4.36 4.43
CA ILE A 85 7.86 -4.82 5.76
C ILE A 85 7.54 -6.30 5.95
N SER A 86 6.31 -6.69 5.62
CA SER A 86 5.88 -8.08 5.67
C SER A 86 6.66 -8.98 4.71
N ALA A 87 6.88 -8.53 3.48
CA ALA A 87 7.66 -9.26 2.49
C ALA A 87 9.12 -9.43 2.91
N ALA A 88 9.77 -8.35 3.36
CA ALA A 88 11.16 -8.35 3.79
C ALA A 88 11.41 -9.28 5.00
N SER A 89 10.43 -9.45 5.87
CA SER A 89 10.53 -10.33 7.03
C SER A 89 10.45 -11.83 6.68
N PHE A 90 10.11 -12.17 5.44
CA PHE A 90 9.95 -13.57 5.00
C PHE A 90 11.19 -14.07 4.26
N GLN A 91 11.54 -13.51 3.13
CA GLN A 91 12.71 -13.85 2.31
C GLN A 91 13.22 -12.64 1.53
N GLU A 92 14.43 -12.71 1.00
CA GLU A 92 15.04 -11.70 0.13
C GLU A 92 15.03 -10.28 0.75
N THR A 93 15.31 -10.19 2.06
CA THR A 93 15.20 -8.95 2.85
C THR A 93 15.89 -7.76 2.19
N THR A 94 17.15 -7.94 1.78
CA THR A 94 17.96 -6.86 1.17
C THR A 94 17.33 -6.38 -0.14
N ARG A 95 16.91 -7.30 -1.01
CA ARG A 95 16.30 -6.97 -2.30
C ARG A 95 14.99 -6.20 -2.11
N VAL A 96 14.10 -6.72 -1.26
CA VAL A 96 12.79 -6.09 -1.00
C VAL A 96 12.95 -4.70 -0.43
N LEU A 97 13.85 -4.50 0.55
CA LEU A 97 14.09 -3.19 1.15
C LEU A 97 14.74 -2.22 0.16
N THR A 98 15.67 -2.70 -0.69
CA THR A 98 16.29 -1.86 -1.72
C THR A 98 15.27 -1.40 -2.76
N GLU A 99 14.43 -2.31 -3.26
CA GLU A 99 13.35 -1.98 -4.19
C GLU A 99 12.35 -0.98 -3.56
N ALA A 100 11.96 -1.21 -2.31
CA ALA A 100 11.06 -0.30 -1.60
C ALA A 100 11.66 1.11 -1.43
N ALA A 101 12.97 1.19 -1.11
CA ALA A 101 13.68 2.45 -0.95
C ALA A 101 13.80 3.21 -2.29
N ILE A 102 14.17 2.52 -3.38
CA ILE A 102 14.30 3.13 -4.70
C ILE A 102 12.94 3.66 -5.21
N MET A 103 11.86 2.89 -4.98
CA MET A 103 10.51 3.29 -5.40
C MET A 103 9.84 4.30 -4.44
N GLY A 104 10.44 4.61 -3.29
CA GLY A 104 9.82 5.45 -2.27
C GLY A 104 8.51 4.85 -1.72
N LYS A 105 8.42 3.51 -1.61
CA LYS A 105 7.19 2.84 -1.16
C LYS A 105 6.82 3.22 0.26
N ARG A 106 5.53 3.46 0.47
CA ARG A 106 4.92 3.66 1.78
C ARG A 106 4.18 2.40 2.20
N ASP A 107 4.34 1.98 3.45
CA ASP A 107 3.60 0.85 4.04
C ASP A 107 2.45 1.37 4.88
N GLU A 108 1.24 1.01 4.53
CA GLU A 108 0.01 1.48 5.21
C GLU A 108 -0.27 0.74 6.52
N LEU A 109 0.54 -0.27 6.87
CA LEU A 109 0.41 -1.06 8.11
C LEU A 109 -1.00 -1.68 8.30
N ARG A 110 -1.59 -2.18 7.22
CA ARG A 110 -2.96 -2.74 7.25
C ARG A 110 -3.04 -4.16 7.82
N GLY A 111 -1.95 -4.93 7.78
CA GLY A 111 -1.92 -6.31 8.23
C GLY A 111 -1.47 -6.46 9.68
N LEU A 112 -1.40 -7.71 10.14
CA LEU A 112 -0.98 -8.03 11.50
C LEU A 112 0.53 -7.98 11.65
N LYS A 113 1.26 -8.55 10.69
CA LYS A 113 2.70 -8.80 10.76
C LYS A 113 3.53 -7.53 10.80
N GLU A 114 3.24 -6.57 9.92
CA GLU A 114 3.89 -5.27 9.86
C GLU A 114 3.68 -4.47 11.15
N ASN A 115 2.48 -4.49 11.72
CA ASN A 115 2.19 -3.82 12.99
C ASN A 115 2.97 -4.43 14.15
N VAL A 116 3.09 -5.76 14.21
CA VAL A 116 3.90 -6.46 15.21
C VAL A 116 5.37 -6.09 15.08
N ILE A 117 5.91 -6.07 13.86
CA ILE A 117 7.32 -5.73 13.62
C ILE A 117 7.64 -4.31 14.06
N VAL A 118 6.75 -3.36 13.79
CA VAL A 118 6.92 -1.94 14.16
C VAL A 118 6.59 -1.68 15.64
N GLY A 119 6.06 -2.67 16.38
CA GLY A 119 5.67 -2.53 17.79
C GLY A 119 4.37 -1.76 18.01
N ARG A 120 3.46 -1.76 17.03
CA ARG A 120 2.14 -1.14 17.14
C ARG A 120 1.06 -2.16 17.50
N LEU A 121 -0.08 -1.65 17.97
CA LEU A 121 -1.26 -2.49 18.16
C LEU A 121 -1.70 -3.11 16.84
N ILE A 122 -2.04 -4.40 16.86
CA ILE A 122 -2.54 -5.10 15.68
C ILE A 122 -3.98 -4.65 15.36
N PRO A 123 -4.40 -4.64 14.09
CA PRO A 123 -5.77 -4.30 13.69
C PRO A 123 -6.75 -5.45 13.96
N ALA A 124 -6.74 -5.99 15.18
CA ALA A 124 -7.61 -7.07 15.65
C ALA A 124 -7.83 -6.96 17.16
N GLY A 125 -8.92 -7.51 17.66
CA GLY A 125 -9.25 -7.47 19.08
C GLY A 125 -9.37 -6.03 19.59
N THR A 126 -8.71 -5.72 20.71
CA THR A 126 -8.74 -4.39 21.33
C THR A 126 -8.08 -3.28 20.46
N GLY A 127 -7.16 -3.66 19.58
CA GLY A 127 -6.51 -2.72 18.65
C GLY A 127 -7.39 -2.29 17.48
N LEU A 128 -8.48 -2.99 17.20
CA LEU A 128 -9.35 -2.70 16.06
C LEU A 128 -9.99 -1.31 16.15
N ALA A 129 -10.46 -0.93 17.32
CA ALA A 129 -11.06 0.39 17.57
C ALA A 129 -10.03 1.51 17.35
N TYR A 130 -8.79 1.31 17.82
CA TYR A 130 -7.69 2.25 17.62
C TYR A 130 -7.36 2.45 16.12
N HIS A 131 -7.30 1.36 15.33
CA HIS A 131 -7.01 1.44 13.90
C HIS A 131 -8.14 2.10 13.12
N ARG A 132 -9.40 1.84 13.45
CA ARG A 132 -10.56 2.51 12.85
C ARG A 132 -10.51 4.02 13.12
N ALA A 133 -10.37 4.43 14.37
CA ALA A 133 -10.29 5.85 14.72
C ALA A 133 -9.09 6.57 14.09
N ARG A 134 -8.01 5.87 13.80
CA ARG A 134 -6.86 6.42 13.08
C ARG A 134 -7.16 6.58 11.60
N HIS A 135 -7.74 5.58 10.97
CA HIS A 135 -8.14 5.64 9.56
C HIS A 135 -9.10 6.80 9.30
N ASP A 136 -10.09 6.97 10.16
CA ASP A 136 -11.06 8.07 10.06
C ASP A 136 -10.38 9.44 10.19
N ARG A 137 -9.39 9.56 11.08
CA ARG A 137 -8.61 10.81 11.25
C ARG A 137 -7.69 11.08 10.06
N ASP A 138 -7.08 10.07 9.50
CA ASP A 138 -6.18 10.21 8.35
C ASP A 138 -7.01 10.56 7.10
N ALA A 139 -8.19 9.96 6.89
CA ALA A 139 -9.13 10.34 5.85
C ALA A 139 -9.56 11.81 5.96
N PHE A 140 -9.93 12.27 7.15
CA PHE A 140 -10.33 13.67 7.39
C PHE A 140 -9.20 14.68 7.13
N LYS A 141 -7.94 14.29 7.35
CA LYS A 141 -6.79 15.15 7.01
C LYS A 141 -6.59 15.28 5.51
N TYR A 142 -6.73 14.18 4.77
CA TYR A 142 -6.62 14.20 3.30
C TYR A 142 -7.70 15.08 2.68
N ASP A 143 -8.94 14.99 3.14
CA ASP A 143 -10.03 15.82 2.62
C ASP A 143 -9.75 17.31 2.86
N ASN A 144 -9.27 17.69 4.05
CA ASN A 144 -8.91 19.08 4.36
C ASN A 144 -7.67 19.58 3.57
N GLU A 145 -6.69 18.71 3.29
CA GLU A 145 -5.51 19.07 2.48
C GLU A 145 -5.89 19.28 1.01
N ILE A 146 -6.85 18.51 0.49
CA ILE A 146 -7.40 18.70 -0.86
C ILE A 146 -8.18 20.00 -0.95
N GLU A 147 -9.09 20.28 -0.01
CA GLU A 147 -9.85 21.53 0.02
C GLU A 147 -8.93 22.77 0.12
N THR A 148 -7.87 22.69 0.92
CA THR A 148 -6.88 23.78 0.99
C THR A 148 -6.05 23.93 -0.28
N SER A 149 -5.70 22.84 -0.95
CA SER A 149 -4.96 22.90 -2.22
C SER A 149 -5.82 23.46 -3.37
N GLU A 150 -7.09 23.08 -3.43
CA GLU A 150 -8.03 23.63 -4.41
C GLU A 150 -8.33 25.12 -4.16
N ALA A 151 -8.40 25.55 -2.92
CA ALA A 151 -8.54 26.97 -2.55
C ALA A 151 -7.31 27.81 -2.95
N TYR A 152 -6.10 27.21 -2.95
CA TYR A 152 -4.89 27.88 -3.41
C TYR A 152 -4.82 28.02 -4.94
N VAL A 153 -5.29 27.03 -5.69
CA VAL A 153 -5.31 27.06 -7.17
C VAL A 153 -6.38 28.03 -7.71
N GLY A 154 -7.43 28.28 -6.94
CA GLY A 154 -8.50 29.22 -7.31
C GLY A 154 -8.17 30.71 -7.16
N ASN A 155 -7.00 31.07 -6.59
CA ASN A 155 -6.67 32.46 -6.24
C ASN A 155 -5.43 33.02 -6.99
N GLU A 156 -5.17 32.56 -8.22
CA GLU A 156 -4.06 33.06 -9.08
C GLU A 156 -4.30 34.45 -9.71
N ASN A 157 -5.14 35.30 -9.11
CA ASN A 157 -5.37 36.65 -9.61
C ASN A 157 -4.98 37.76 -8.62
N ILE A 158 -3.97 37.55 -7.77
CA ILE A 158 -3.35 38.66 -7.03
C ILE A 158 -1.85 38.50 -7.10
N VAL A 159 -1.25 38.98 -8.17
CA VAL A 159 0.20 39.16 -8.28
C VAL A 159 0.55 40.63 -8.30
N SER A 160 1.64 40.91 -7.70
CA SER A 160 2.51 42.06 -7.69
C SER A 160 2.61 42.69 -6.32
N ASP A 161 3.42 42.07 -5.47
CA ASP A 161 4.34 42.81 -4.62
C ASP A 161 5.19 41.77 -3.82
N VAL A 162 6.22 41.25 -4.49
CA VAL A 162 7.31 40.56 -3.79
C VAL A 162 8.36 41.63 -3.49
N PRO A 163 8.59 41.99 -2.21
CA PRO A 163 9.69 42.88 -1.87
C PRO A 163 11.03 42.17 -2.17
N ALA A 164 11.91 42.87 -2.90
CA ALA A 164 13.23 42.37 -3.23
C ALA A 164 14.02 42.03 -1.95
N ILE A 165 14.56 40.81 -1.92
CA ILE A 165 15.49 40.37 -0.88
C ILE A 165 16.80 41.09 -1.09
N PRO A 166 17.37 41.84 -0.13
CA PRO A 166 18.66 42.47 -0.28
C PRO A 166 19.76 41.41 -0.34
N GLU A 167 20.61 41.52 -1.34
CA GLU A 167 21.83 40.73 -1.50
C GLU A 167 22.73 40.94 -0.27
N ALA A 168 22.96 39.88 0.51
CA ALA A 168 23.97 39.90 1.56
C ALA A 168 25.36 39.76 0.94
N GLU A 169 26.19 40.76 1.14
CA GLU A 169 27.61 40.78 0.76
C GLU A 169 28.34 39.57 1.39
N VAL A 170 28.90 38.75 0.53
CA VAL A 170 29.84 37.70 0.92
C VAL A 170 31.22 38.33 1.04
N THR A 171 31.56 38.82 2.23
CA THR A 171 32.95 39.15 2.57
C THR A 171 33.68 37.89 3.00
N GLY A 172 34.61 37.49 2.12
CA GLY A 172 35.51 36.38 2.41
C GLY A 172 36.52 36.72 3.50
N GLU A 173 36.65 35.89 4.48
CA GLU A 173 37.87 35.73 5.27
C GLU A 173 38.28 34.27 5.36
N SER A 174 39.31 33.97 4.57
CA SER A 174 40.08 32.72 4.66
C SER A 174 40.94 32.74 5.90
N LYS A 175 40.64 31.94 6.93
CA LYS A 175 41.58 31.60 8.02
C LYS A 175 42.22 30.25 7.73
N SER A 176 43.51 30.34 7.31
CA SER A 176 44.43 29.20 7.28
C SER A 176 44.73 28.74 8.70
N TYR A 177 44.53 27.47 9.00
CA TYR A 177 45.12 26.80 10.14
C TYR A 177 46.28 25.90 9.65
N HIS A 178 47.50 26.38 9.90
CA HIS A 178 48.69 25.57 9.98
C HIS A 178 48.81 25.11 11.45
N ASN A 179 48.82 23.84 11.71
CA ASN A 179 49.70 22.99 12.48
C ASN A 179 49.09 21.62 12.67
#